data_391b4ada53a860016a50623e55b09538
#
_entry.id   391b4ada53a860016a50623e55b09538
#
_cell.length_a   1.000
_cell.length_b   1.000
_cell.length_c   1.000
_cell.angle_alpha   90.00
_cell.angle_beta   90.00
_cell.angle_gamma   90.00
#
_symmetry.space_group_name_H-M   'P 1'
#
loop_
_entity.id
_entity.type
_entity.pdbx_description
1 polymer ?
#
loop_
_entity_poly.entity_id
_entity_poly.type
_entity_poly.pdbx_seq_one_letter_code
_entity_poly.pdbx_strand_id
1 'polypeptide(L)'
;MSRTNKLNIITQLIALILFIVLLIIGRIQVWMGIFLVSAVLALFFGRIYCGWICPINTVMRLVTRIKTRFKLKNFAVPEPLKKPVFRYGMLAAFLLTFLLTMVRGKKLPVLPILFAAGVLLTVFFPEVLWHRYLCPYGTILSLPGAKAKRQLRIDPEICTECGICQTICPGGAITASGGYAIDKSLCLTGRDCANQCPGQAIR
;
A
#
# COMPACT_ATOMS: atom_id res chain seq x y z
N MET A 1 -10.04 19.72 4.46
CA MET A 1 -9.25 18.73 3.69
C MET A 1 -7.95 19.39 3.25
N SER A 2 -6.80 18.91 3.72
CA SER A 2 -5.48 19.47 3.40
C SER A 2 -5.22 19.47 1.89
N ARG A 3 -4.43 20.45 1.39
CA ARG A 3 -4.00 20.55 -0.02
C ARG A 3 -3.31 19.27 -0.50
N THR A 4 -2.47 18.67 0.35
CA THR A 4 -1.80 17.40 0.08
C THR A 4 -2.76 16.22 -0.09
N ASN A 5 -3.88 16.21 0.64
CA ASN A 5 -4.89 15.16 0.50
C ASN A 5 -5.64 15.26 -0.84
N LYS A 6 -5.95 16.49 -1.31
CA LYS A 6 -6.54 16.70 -2.64
C LYS A 6 -5.61 16.24 -3.76
N LEU A 7 -4.34 16.60 -3.69
CA LEU A 7 -3.33 16.17 -4.66
C LEU A 7 -3.18 14.65 -4.70
N ASN A 8 -3.14 13.99 -3.54
CA ASN A 8 -3.05 12.52 -3.46
C ASN A 8 -4.25 11.85 -4.14
N ILE A 9 -5.48 12.34 -3.90
CA ILE A 9 -6.68 11.79 -4.53
C ILE A 9 -6.64 11.99 -6.05
N ILE A 10 -6.27 13.18 -6.52
CA ILE A 10 -6.18 13.47 -7.97
C ILE A 10 -5.16 12.56 -8.63
N THR A 11 -3.96 12.43 -8.04
CA THR A 11 -2.90 11.56 -8.57
C THR A 11 -3.35 10.10 -8.63
N GLN A 12 -4.02 9.61 -7.58
CA GLN A 12 -4.57 8.26 -7.54
C GLN A 12 -5.63 8.01 -8.61
N LEU A 13 -6.52 8.99 -8.85
CA LEU A 13 -7.56 8.87 -9.88
C LEU A 13 -6.94 8.87 -11.29
N ILE A 14 -5.98 9.76 -11.56
CA ILE A 14 -5.26 9.79 -12.85
C ILE A 14 -4.53 8.46 -13.08
N ALA A 15 -3.84 7.95 -12.06
CA ALA A 15 -3.12 6.68 -12.13
C ALA A 15 -4.08 5.49 -12.37
N LEU A 16 -5.25 5.48 -11.73
CA LEU A 16 -6.27 4.46 -11.93
C LEU A 16 -6.84 4.49 -13.37
N ILE A 17 -7.15 5.69 -13.87
CA ILE A 17 -7.64 5.86 -15.27
C ILE A 17 -6.58 5.38 -16.25
N LEU A 18 -5.32 5.80 -16.07
CA LEU A 18 -4.21 5.36 -16.92
C LEU A 18 -4.04 3.83 -16.88
N PHE A 19 -4.15 3.23 -15.70
CA PHE A 19 -4.08 1.77 -15.56
C PHE A 19 -5.19 1.06 -16.34
N ILE A 20 -6.44 1.54 -16.23
CA ILE A 20 -7.58 0.97 -16.95
C ILE A 20 -7.40 1.12 -18.46
N VAL A 21 -6.96 2.29 -18.94
CA VAL A 21 -6.69 2.54 -20.37
C VAL A 21 -5.62 1.59 -20.89
N LEU A 22 -4.50 1.43 -20.19
CA LEU A 22 -3.42 0.51 -20.57
C LEU A 22 -3.87 -0.96 -20.57
N LEU A 23 -4.78 -1.31 -19.66
CA LEU A 23 -5.37 -2.65 -19.61
C LEU A 23 -6.25 -2.92 -20.84
N ILE A 24 -7.12 -1.95 -21.22
CA ILE A 24 -8.01 -2.07 -22.37
C ILE A 24 -7.23 -2.13 -23.69
N ILE A 25 -6.18 -1.30 -23.83
CA ILE A 25 -5.31 -1.29 -25.02
C ILE A 25 -4.38 -2.51 -25.09
N GLY A 26 -4.31 -3.32 -24.02
CA GLY A 26 -3.42 -4.48 -23.94
C GLY A 26 -1.94 -4.15 -23.75
N ARG A 27 -1.59 -2.90 -23.39
CA ARG A 27 -0.22 -2.44 -23.16
C ARG A 27 0.14 -2.36 -21.67
N ILE A 28 -0.33 -3.31 -20.89
CA ILE A 28 -0.10 -3.34 -19.42
C ILE A 28 1.40 -3.40 -19.05
N GLN A 29 2.29 -3.80 -19.98
CA GLN A 29 3.74 -3.82 -19.77
C GLN A 29 4.30 -2.42 -19.43
N VAL A 30 3.68 -1.35 -19.95
CA VAL A 30 4.08 0.04 -19.63
C VAL A 30 3.93 0.31 -18.14
N TRP A 31 2.91 -0.27 -17.50
CA TRP A 31 2.71 -0.17 -16.05
C TRP A 31 3.87 -0.78 -15.26
N MET A 32 4.47 -1.86 -15.76
CA MET A 32 5.66 -2.45 -15.15
C MET A 32 6.85 -1.48 -15.18
N GLY A 33 7.00 -0.70 -16.25
CA GLY A 33 8.01 0.36 -16.33
C GLY A 33 7.81 1.43 -15.24
N ILE A 34 6.58 1.88 -15.04
CA ILE A 34 6.22 2.83 -13.95
C ILE A 34 6.57 2.24 -12.59
N PHE A 35 6.28 0.94 -12.39
CA PHE A 35 6.63 0.25 -11.15
C PHE A 35 8.14 0.18 -10.92
N LEU A 36 8.93 -0.15 -11.94
CA LEU A 36 10.40 -0.22 -11.85
C LEU A 36 11.02 1.13 -11.50
N VAL A 37 10.60 2.21 -12.18
CA VAL A 37 11.01 3.58 -11.84
C VAL A 37 10.64 3.90 -10.38
N SER A 38 9.43 3.55 -9.96
CA SER A 38 8.98 3.76 -8.59
C SER A 38 9.77 2.94 -7.56
N ALA A 39 10.28 1.77 -7.94
CA ALA A 39 11.14 0.95 -7.08
C ALA A 39 12.50 1.62 -6.82
N VAL A 40 13.07 2.29 -7.83
CA VAL A 40 14.28 3.10 -7.65
C VAL A 40 14.00 4.32 -6.78
N LEU A 41 12.89 5.02 -7.03
CA LEU A 41 12.46 6.17 -6.22
C LEU A 41 12.16 5.79 -4.77
N ALA A 42 11.83 4.53 -4.49
CA ALA A 42 11.56 4.05 -3.15
C ALA A 42 12.78 4.14 -2.22
N LEU A 43 13.99 4.15 -2.75
CA LEU A 43 15.23 4.40 -1.97
C LEU A 43 15.25 5.79 -1.32
N PHE A 44 14.58 6.76 -1.94
CA PHE A 44 14.56 8.16 -1.46
C PHE A 44 13.29 8.50 -0.69
N PHE A 45 12.14 8.11 -1.24
CA PHE A 45 10.82 8.53 -0.77
C PHE A 45 10.01 7.41 -0.10
N GLY A 46 10.58 6.19 0.03
CA GLY A 46 9.88 5.04 0.54
C GLY A 46 8.82 4.51 -0.44
N ARG A 47 7.80 3.86 0.08
CA ARG A 47 6.78 3.18 -0.74
C ARG A 47 5.76 4.16 -1.36
N ILE A 48 6.25 5.27 -1.96
CA ILE A 48 5.39 6.32 -2.54
C ILE A 48 4.46 5.77 -3.64
N TYR A 49 4.92 4.79 -4.42
CA TYR A 49 4.08 4.11 -5.40
C TYR A 49 2.81 3.56 -4.77
N CYS A 50 2.93 2.88 -3.62
CA CYS A 50 1.77 2.27 -2.95
C CYS A 50 0.76 3.30 -2.47
N GLY A 51 1.22 4.45 -1.97
CA GLY A 51 0.34 5.48 -1.44
C GLY A 51 -0.25 6.46 -2.46
N TRP A 52 0.38 6.59 -3.66
CA TRP A 52 0.02 7.66 -4.61
C TRP A 52 -0.35 7.16 -6.01
N ILE A 53 0.23 6.06 -6.46
CA ILE A 53 0.11 5.61 -7.86
C ILE A 53 -0.62 4.27 -7.98
N CYS A 54 -0.54 3.41 -6.94
CA CYS A 54 -1.04 2.04 -7.01
C CYS A 54 -2.57 1.97 -7.24
N PRO A 55 -3.05 1.42 -8.36
CA PRO A 55 -4.47 1.34 -8.67
C PRO A 55 -5.21 0.42 -7.68
N ILE A 56 -4.55 -0.63 -7.19
CA ILE A 56 -5.12 -1.55 -6.18
C ILE A 56 -5.43 -0.75 -4.92
N ASN A 57 -4.47 0.02 -4.40
CA ASN A 57 -4.66 0.84 -3.21
C ASN A 57 -5.78 1.87 -3.38
N THR A 58 -5.89 2.48 -4.57
CA THR A 58 -6.93 3.49 -4.86
C THR A 58 -8.33 2.90 -4.69
N VAL A 59 -8.57 1.72 -5.26
CA VAL A 59 -9.89 1.05 -5.17
C VAL A 59 -10.12 0.51 -3.76
N MET A 60 -9.11 -0.06 -3.10
CA MET A 60 -9.21 -0.54 -1.72
C MET A 60 -9.61 0.60 -0.76
N ARG A 61 -9.00 1.77 -0.89
CA ARG A 61 -9.37 2.97 -0.10
C ARG A 61 -10.81 3.41 -0.35
N LEU A 62 -11.31 3.29 -1.59
CA LEU A 62 -12.71 3.57 -1.89
C LEU A 62 -13.62 2.57 -1.18
N VAL A 63 -13.32 1.27 -1.28
CA VAL A 63 -14.06 0.21 -0.58
C VAL A 63 -14.06 0.45 0.93
N THR A 64 -12.92 0.76 1.53
CA THR A 64 -12.81 1.05 2.96
C THR A 64 -13.64 2.28 3.37
N ARG A 65 -13.63 3.35 2.57
CA ARG A 65 -14.49 4.53 2.82
C ARG A 65 -15.97 4.18 2.78
N ILE A 66 -16.41 3.37 1.82
CA ILE A 66 -17.78 2.88 1.72
C ILE A 66 -18.13 2.05 2.97
N LYS A 67 -17.25 1.08 3.34
CA LYS A 67 -17.45 0.25 4.55
C LYS A 67 -17.58 1.09 5.82
N THR A 68 -16.72 2.08 6.01
CA THR A 68 -16.79 2.97 7.19
C THR A 68 -18.05 3.81 7.18
N ARG A 69 -18.50 4.28 6.01
CA ARG A 69 -19.75 5.04 5.88
C ARG A 69 -20.97 4.20 6.27
N PHE A 70 -20.98 2.92 5.90
CA PHE A 70 -22.08 1.99 6.23
C PHE A 70 -21.83 1.23 7.54
N LYS A 71 -20.79 1.57 8.31
CA LYS A 71 -20.42 0.93 9.59
C LYS A 71 -20.28 -0.60 9.48
N LEU A 72 -19.84 -1.10 8.31
CA LEU A 72 -19.63 -2.53 8.09
C LEU A 72 -18.41 -2.99 8.89
N LYS A 73 -18.58 -4.11 9.62
CA LYS A 73 -17.51 -4.72 10.41
C LYS A 73 -16.52 -5.45 9.51
N ASN A 74 -15.23 -5.31 9.80
CA ASN A 74 -14.18 -6.13 9.20
C ASN A 74 -14.00 -7.42 9.99
N PHE A 75 -13.73 -8.52 9.29
CA PHE A 75 -13.21 -9.72 9.96
C PHE A 75 -11.81 -9.45 10.50
N ALA A 76 -11.50 -10.04 11.65
CA ALA A 76 -10.14 -9.99 12.17
C ALA A 76 -9.16 -10.71 11.23
N VAL A 77 -7.95 -10.16 11.11
CA VAL A 77 -6.90 -10.82 10.32
C VAL A 77 -6.53 -12.14 11.01
N PRO A 78 -6.65 -13.29 10.33
CA PRO A 78 -6.28 -14.59 10.94
C PRO A 78 -4.82 -14.62 11.37
N GLU A 79 -4.54 -15.13 12.56
CA GLU A 79 -3.19 -15.19 13.13
C GLU A 79 -2.15 -15.88 12.21
N PRO A 80 -2.48 -17.01 11.51
CA PRO A 80 -1.54 -17.62 10.59
C PRO A 80 -1.03 -16.65 9.50
N LEU A 81 -1.91 -15.79 8.97
CA LEU A 81 -1.56 -14.85 7.90
C LEU A 81 -0.66 -13.70 8.36
N LYS A 82 -0.56 -13.46 9.67
CA LYS A 82 0.33 -12.44 10.24
C LYS A 82 1.80 -12.88 10.28
N LYS A 83 2.07 -14.17 10.06
CA LYS A 83 3.44 -14.70 10.05
C LYS A 83 4.20 -14.21 8.81
N PRO A 84 5.49 -13.87 8.95
CA PRO A 84 6.32 -13.39 7.84
C PRO A 84 6.45 -14.41 6.70
N VAL A 85 6.26 -15.70 6.99
CA VAL A 85 6.28 -16.79 5.99
C VAL A 85 5.26 -16.55 4.88
N PHE A 86 4.04 -16.08 5.21
CA PHE A 86 3.03 -15.82 4.20
C PHE A 86 3.42 -14.66 3.28
N ARG A 87 4.02 -13.60 3.82
CA ARG A 87 4.51 -12.47 3.05
C ARG A 87 5.56 -12.87 2.03
N TYR A 88 6.56 -13.65 2.47
CA TYR A 88 7.62 -14.11 1.58
C TYR A 88 7.16 -15.25 0.67
N GLY A 89 6.25 -16.11 1.12
CA GLY A 89 5.60 -17.12 0.30
C GLY A 89 4.83 -16.53 -0.87
N MET A 90 4.04 -15.48 -0.63
CA MET A 90 3.34 -14.73 -1.69
C MET A 90 4.31 -14.08 -2.68
N LEU A 91 5.43 -13.53 -2.18
CA LEU A 91 6.48 -12.99 -3.05
C LEU A 91 7.12 -14.09 -3.90
N ALA A 92 7.46 -15.22 -3.30
CA ALA A 92 8.05 -16.36 -4.03
C ALA A 92 7.09 -16.91 -5.09
N ALA A 93 5.81 -17.09 -4.76
CA ALA A 93 4.78 -17.52 -5.70
C ALA A 93 4.62 -16.51 -6.86
N PHE A 94 4.64 -15.21 -6.57
CA PHE A 94 4.60 -14.17 -7.58
C PHE A 94 5.82 -14.22 -8.52
N LEU A 95 7.03 -14.32 -7.97
CA LEU A 95 8.26 -14.39 -8.76
C LEU A 95 8.32 -15.68 -9.60
N LEU A 96 7.91 -16.81 -9.04
CA LEU A 96 7.81 -18.09 -9.77
C LEU A 96 6.81 -17.98 -10.93
N THR A 97 5.61 -17.44 -10.68
CA THR A 97 4.61 -17.23 -11.72
C THR A 97 5.14 -16.31 -12.82
N PHE A 98 5.82 -15.23 -12.44
CA PHE A 98 6.44 -14.30 -13.39
C PHE A 98 7.51 -14.99 -14.23
N LEU A 99 8.39 -15.77 -13.61
CA LEU A 99 9.43 -16.54 -14.32
C LEU A 99 8.81 -17.56 -15.28
N LEU A 100 7.81 -18.32 -14.83
CA LEU A 100 7.11 -19.31 -15.66
C LEU A 100 6.42 -18.66 -16.87
N THR A 101 5.85 -17.46 -16.71
CA THR A 101 5.25 -16.72 -17.83
C THR A 101 6.29 -16.27 -18.85
N MET A 102 7.47 -15.84 -18.38
CA MET A 102 8.60 -15.47 -19.25
C MET A 102 9.11 -16.66 -20.04
N VAL A 103 9.33 -17.81 -19.38
CA VAL A 103 9.88 -19.01 -20.00
C VAL A 103 8.91 -19.67 -20.99
N ARG A 104 7.61 -19.71 -20.63
CA ARG A 104 6.58 -20.36 -21.46
C ARG A 104 5.97 -19.45 -22.52
N GLY A 105 6.31 -18.16 -22.56
CA GLY A 105 5.76 -17.18 -23.49
C GLY A 105 4.23 -16.93 -23.35
N LYS A 106 3.59 -17.52 -22.33
CA LYS A 106 2.15 -17.34 -22.09
C LYS A 106 1.92 -16.04 -21.32
N LYS A 107 1.09 -15.15 -21.85
CA LYS A 107 0.69 -13.89 -21.19
C LYS A 107 -0.38 -14.16 -20.12
N LEU A 108 0.02 -14.59 -18.93
CA LEU A 108 -0.92 -14.68 -17.81
C LEU A 108 -1.25 -13.28 -17.27
N PRO A 109 -2.52 -12.96 -17.02
CA PRO A 109 -2.96 -11.65 -16.53
C PRO A 109 -2.72 -11.53 -15.01
N VAL A 110 -1.47 -11.68 -14.57
CA VAL A 110 -1.10 -11.70 -13.13
C VAL A 110 -1.53 -10.41 -12.42
N LEU A 111 -1.35 -9.27 -13.07
CA LEU A 111 -1.67 -7.96 -12.49
C LEU A 111 -3.18 -7.76 -12.27
N PRO A 112 -4.06 -8.06 -13.24
CA PRO A 112 -5.52 -8.08 -13.01
C PRO A 112 -5.97 -9.06 -11.93
N ILE A 113 -5.35 -10.23 -11.85
CA ILE A 113 -5.67 -11.22 -10.80
C ILE A 113 -5.33 -10.67 -9.42
N LEU A 114 -4.13 -10.08 -9.25
CA LEU A 114 -3.73 -9.46 -7.99
C LEU A 114 -4.62 -8.25 -7.64
N PHE A 115 -5.03 -7.47 -8.64
CA PHE A 115 -5.97 -6.38 -8.46
C PHE A 115 -7.30 -6.89 -7.91
N ALA A 116 -7.89 -7.88 -8.57
CA ALA A 116 -9.17 -8.47 -8.14
C ALA A 116 -9.07 -9.10 -6.75
N ALA A 117 -8.00 -9.85 -6.47
CA ALA A 117 -7.77 -10.47 -5.17
C ALA A 117 -7.64 -9.44 -4.04
N GLY A 118 -6.87 -8.36 -4.25
CA GLY A 118 -6.71 -7.29 -3.27
C GLY A 118 -8.01 -6.57 -2.95
N VAL A 119 -8.78 -6.23 -3.98
CA VAL A 119 -10.08 -5.57 -3.82
C VAL A 119 -11.08 -6.49 -3.11
N LEU A 120 -11.18 -7.77 -3.54
CA LEU A 120 -12.08 -8.75 -2.94
C LEU A 120 -11.77 -8.98 -1.46
N LEU A 121 -10.50 -9.15 -1.12
CA LEU A 121 -10.09 -9.31 0.28
C LEU A 121 -10.43 -8.08 1.12
N THR A 122 -10.35 -6.88 0.55
CA THR A 122 -10.70 -5.65 1.29
C THR A 122 -12.20 -5.54 1.58
N VAL A 123 -13.06 -6.22 0.82
CA VAL A 123 -14.49 -6.28 1.14
C VAL A 123 -14.73 -6.94 2.50
N PHE A 124 -13.96 -7.94 2.85
CA PHE A 124 -14.14 -8.73 4.08
C PHE A 124 -13.15 -8.35 5.20
N PHE A 125 -11.91 -8.02 4.85
CA PHE A 125 -10.82 -7.77 5.78
C PHE A 125 -10.36 -6.30 5.72
N PRO A 126 -9.60 -5.83 6.75
CA PRO A 126 -8.97 -4.52 6.69
C PRO A 126 -7.84 -4.48 5.66
N GLU A 127 -7.56 -3.31 5.09
CA GLU A 127 -6.50 -3.08 4.09
C GLU A 127 -5.11 -3.57 4.54
N VAL A 128 -4.86 -3.56 5.85
CA VAL A 128 -3.61 -4.04 6.45
C VAL A 128 -3.29 -5.47 6.03
N LEU A 129 -4.30 -6.36 5.89
CA LEU A 129 -4.11 -7.74 5.44
C LEU A 129 -3.38 -7.78 4.10
N TRP A 130 -3.84 -6.98 3.14
CA TRP A 130 -3.22 -6.93 1.81
C TRP A 130 -1.85 -6.26 1.84
N HIS A 131 -1.78 -5.03 2.33
CA HIS A 131 -0.58 -4.21 2.22
C HIS A 131 0.61 -4.71 3.02
N ARG A 132 0.36 -5.34 4.15
CA ARG A 132 1.40 -5.82 5.06
C ARG A 132 1.81 -7.26 4.78
N TYR A 133 0.85 -8.15 4.45
CA TYR A 133 1.07 -9.58 4.45
C TYR A 133 0.98 -10.25 3.09
N LEU A 134 0.17 -9.76 2.16
CA LEU A 134 -0.13 -10.47 0.93
C LEU A 134 0.40 -9.78 -0.35
N CYS A 135 0.59 -8.46 -0.36
CA CYS A 135 0.97 -7.75 -1.57
C CYS A 135 2.43 -7.99 -1.97
N PRO A 136 2.74 -8.68 -3.08
CA PRO A 136 4.12 -8.93 -3.50
C PRO A 136 4.83 -7.65 -3.91
N TYR A 137 4.15 -6.72 -4.60
CA TYR A 137 4.71 -5.41 -4.95
C TYR A 137 5.09 -4.61 -3.71
N GLY A 138 4.23 -4.65 -2.69
CA GLY A 138 4.50 -4.01 -1.41
C GLY A 138 5.70 -4.63 -0.71
N THR A 139 5.91 -5.93 -0.83
CA THR A 139 7.07 -6.63 -0.27
C THR A 139 8.36 -6.24 -0.99
N ILE A 140 8.35 -6.16 -2.33
CA ILE A 140 9.50 -5.68 -3.12
C ILE A 140 9.88 -4.26 -2.71
N LEU A 141 8.91 -3.34 -2.65
CA LEU A 141 9.15 -1.94 -2.31
C LEU A 141 9.52 -1.71 -0.83
N SER A 142 9.27 -2.68 0.04
CA SER A 142 9.63 -2.56 1.47
C SER A 142 11.13 -2.60 1.70
N LEU A 143 11.88 -3.33 0.86
CA LEU A 143 13.34 -3.43 0.98
C LEU A 143 14.03 -2.08 0.75
N PRO A 144 13.88 -1.43 -0.43
CA PRO A 144 14.44 -0.09 -0.63
C PRO A 144 13.79 0.95 0.29
N GLY A 145 12.48 0.83 0.57
CA GLY A 145 11.74 1.75 1.43
C GLY A 145 12.24 1.78 2.87
N ALA A 146 12.74 0.68 3.41
CA ALA A 146 13.33 0.65 4.76
C ALA A 146 14.52 1.61 4.92
N LYS A 147 15.28 1.83 3.82
CA LYS A 147 16.46 2.71 3.78
C LYS A 147 16.13 4.15 3.35
N ALA A 148 14.87 4.46 3.08
CA ALA A 148 14.48 5.76 2.55
C ALA A 148 14.83 6.90 3.51
N LYS A 149 15.41 7.97 2.93
CA LYS A 149 15.87 9.13 3.68
C LYS A 149 14.74 10.12 4.00
N ARG A 150 13.79 10.26 3.08
CA ARG A 150 12.69 11.24 3.13
C ARG A 150 11.35 10.54 3.36
N GLN A 151 11.16 10.01 4.57
CA GLN A 151 9.89 9.42 4.98
C GLN A 151 9.30 10.16 6.17
N LEU A 152 8.00 9.94 6.38
CA LEU A 152 7.28 10.47 7.53
C LEU A 152 7.91 9.99 8.84
N ARG A 153 7.98 10.89 9.80
CA ARG A 153 8.44 10.62 11.18
C ARG A 153 7.44 11.22 12.16
N ILE A 154 7.35 10.61 13.32
CA ILE A 154 6.58 11.15 14.44
C ILE A 154 7.56 11.87 15.34
N ASP A 155 7.24 13.12 15.66
CA ASP A 155 7.98 13.92 16.62
C ASP A 155 7.48 13.57 18.03
N PRO A 156 8.31 12.97 18.90
CA PRO A 156 7.87 12.52 20.21
C PRO A 156 7.54 13.68 21.15
N GLU A 157 8.16 14.86 20.96
CA GLU A 157 7.91 16.01 21.83
C GLU A 157 6.54 16.65 21.60
N ILE A 158 5.99 16.51 20.37
CA ILE A 158 4.70 17.09 19.99
C ILE A 158 3.60 16.03 20.04
N CYS A 159 3.95 14.73 20.09
CA CYS A 159 3.01 13.62 20.02
C CYS A 159 2.16 13.55 21.29
N THR A 160 0.83 13.66 21.14
CA THR A 160 -0.14 13.54 22.25
C THR A 160 -0.56 12.09 22.53
N GLU A 161 0.06 11.12 21.88
CA GLU A 161 -0.20 9.67 22.02
C GLU A 161 -1.68 9.25 21.84
N CYS A 162 -2.46 10.01 21.08
CA CYS A 162 -3.91 9.78 20.89
C CYS A 162 -4.28 8.52 20.10
N GLY A 163 -3.32 7.83 19.45
CA GLY A 163 -3.52 6.57 18.74
C GLY A 163 -4.23 6.65 17.38
N ILE A 164 -4.76 7.80 16.97
CA ILE A 164 -5.49 7.97 15.70
C ILE A 164 -4.66 7.51 14.51
N CYS A 165 -3.39 7.90 14.45
CA CYS A 165 -2.49 7.56 13.35
C CYS A 165 -2.32 6.02 13.17
N GLN A 166 -2.30 5.27 14.26
CA GLN A 166 -2.20 3.80 14.24
C GLN A 166 -3.46 3.15 13.67
N THR A 167 -4.65 3.63 14.10
CA THR A 167 -5.92 3.04 13.68
C THR A 167 -6.24 3.27 12.21
N ILE A 168 -5.81 4.41 11.64
CA ILE A 168 -6.10 4.77 10.24
C ILE A 168 -5.01 4.34 9.26
N CYS A 169 -3.89 3.77 9.74
CA CYS A 169 -2.78 3.41 8.88
C CYS A 169 -3.09 2.18 8.00
N PRO A 170 -3.25 2.32 6.67
CA PRO A 170 -3.61 1.19 5.81
C PRO A 170 -2.49 0.15 5.67
N GLY A 171 -1.24 0.54 5.94
CA GLY A 171 -0.08 -0.35 5.93
C GLY A 171 0.22 -0.99 7.28
N GLY A 172 -0.46 -0.58 8.37
CA GLY A 172 -0.15 -1.02 9.73
C GLY A 172 1.30 -0.70 10.11
N ALA A 173 1.81 0.46 9.66
CA ALA A 173 3.21 0.85 9.83
C ALA A 173 3.50 1.54 11.16
N ILE A 174 2.48 1.80 11.99
CA ILE A 174 2.65 2.56 13.24
C ILE A 174 2.56 1.63 14.43
N THR A 175 3.58 1.63 15.26
CA THR A 175 3.68 0.83 16.49
C THR A 175 3.71 1.74 17.72
N ALA A 176 3.20 1.24 18.83
CA ALA A 176 3.09 1.96 20.11
C ALA A 176 3.98 1.31 21.21
N SER A 177 5.22 0.94 20.86
CA SER A 177 6.15 0.33 21.81
C SER A 177 7.09 1.40 22.38
N GLY A 178 6.77 1.94 23.56
CA GLY A 178 7.56 3.00 24.19
C GLY A 178 7.42 4.38 23.49
N GLY A 179 6.22 4.68 22.97
CA GLY A 179 5.90 5.82 22.14
C GLY A 179 5.49 5.42 20.73
N TYR A 180 4.91 6.36 19.96
CA TYR A 180 4.48 6.07 18.59
C TYR A 180 5.64 6.22 17.60
N ALA A 181 5.92 5.16 16.84
CA ALA A 181 6.96 5.15 15.80
C ALA A 181 6.43 4.61 14.47
N ILE A 182 7.02 5.07 13.36
CA ILE A 182 6.68 4.62 12.00
C ILE A 182 7.74 3.63 11.51
N ASP A 183 7.31 2.40 11.22
CA ASP A 183 8.13 1.44 10.49
C ASP A 183 8.23 1.86 9.01
N LYS A 184 9.41 2.28 8.62
CA LYS A 184 9.71 2.76 7.26
C LYS A 184 9.45 1.70 6.19
N SER A 185 9.68 0.43 6.51
CA SER A 185 9.49 -0.68 5.56
C SER A 185 8.03 -0.92 5.24
N LEU A 186 7.11 -0.55 6.13
CA LEU A 186 5.66 -0.74 6.00
C LEU A 186 4.92 0.53 5.60
N CYS A 187 5.52 1.71 5.78
CA CYS A 187 4.90 3.00 5.50
C CYS A 187 4.61 3.19 4.01
N LEU A 188 3.34 3.37 3.65
CA LEU A 188 2.90 3.62 2.27
C LEU A 188 3.10 5.08 1.83
N THR A 189 3.58 5.95 2.70
CA THR A 189 3.75 7.41 2.47
C THR A 189 2.47 8.14 2.00
N GLY A 190 1.29 7.58 2.32
CA GLY A 190 -0.02 8.13 1.92
C GLY A 190 -0.42 9.42 2.64
N ARG A 191 0.26 9.76 3.75
CA ARG A 191 0.07 10.97 4.59
C ARG A 191 -1.30 11.09 5.29
N ASP A 192 -2.12 10.06 5.30
CA ASP A 192 -3.42 10.10 6.01
C ASP A 192 -3.22 10.35 7.51
N CYS A 193 -2.23 9.70 8.11
CA CYS A 193 -1.85 9.89 9.51
C CYS A 193 -1.42 11.33 9.80
N ALA A 194 -0.63 11.95 8.93
CA ALA A 194 -0.22 13.34 9.09
C ALA A 194 -1.39 14.33 8.95
N ASN A 195 -2.31 14.06 8.01
CA ASN A 195 -3.48 14.91 7.77
C ASN A 195 -4.52 14.84 8.90
N GLN A 196 -4.57 13.77 9.67
CA GLN A 196 -5.51 13.56 10.77
C GLN A 196 -4.87 13.69 12.15
N CYS A 197 -3.58 14.00 12.23
CA CYS A 197 -2.90 14.21 13.50
C CYS A 197 -3.31 15.55 14.13
N PRO A 198 -3.99 15.55 15.29
CA PRO A 198 -4.43 16.79 15.93
C PRO A 198 -3.26 17.66 16.41
N GLY A 199 -2.17 17.04 16.88
CA GLY A 199 -0.95 17.74 17.32
C GLY A 199 0.02 18.06 16.19
N GLN A 200 -0.28 17.70 14.91
CA GLN A 200 0.62 17.87 13.77
C GLN A 200 2.04 17.31 13.99
N ALA A 201 2.16 16.28 14.82
CA ALA A 201 3.42 15.65 15.20
C ALA A 201 4.05 14.80 14.06
N ILE A 202 3.39 14.63 12.90
CA ILE A 202 3.86 13.77 11.82
C ILE A 202 4.33 14.61 10.65
N ARG A 203 5.63 14.53 10.39
CA ARG A 203 6.34 15.32 9.35
C ARG A 203 7.06 14.41 8.35
#